data_3526b1f75a4f7fe285508b24df86b216
#
_entry.id   3526b1f75a4f7fe285508b24df86b216
#
_cell.length_a   1.000
_cell.length_b   1.000
_cell.length_c   1.000
_cell.angle_alpha   90.00
_cell.angle_beta   90.00
_cell.angle_gamma   90.00
#
_symmetry.space_group_name_H-M   'P 1'
#
loop_
_entity.id
_entity.type
_entity.pdbx_description
1 polymer ?
#
loop_
_entity_poly.entity_id
_entity_poly.type
_entity_poly.pdbx_seq_one_letter_code
_entity_poly.pdbx_strand_id
1 'polypeptide(L)'
;MSTERTAGYTLIETIVALLLFTIGGLALVSTSALVGREMNTNAVRERAARMAASRLEVLGAGCRSAASGHETFQQIESEWSVAFLDSVRLSVVETVVYPALDGQRTDQFRATLPYPP
;
A
#
# COMPACT_ATOMS: atom_id res chain seq x y z
N MET A 1 -28.32 -56.22 -22.46
CA MET A 1 -28.35 -55.99 -20.99
C MET A 1 -27.20 -55.10 -20.65
N SER A 2 -27.45 -53.82 -20.51
CA SER A 2 -26.49 -52.87 -19.96
C SER A 2 -26.47 -53.03 -18.44
N THR A 3 -25.47 -53.70 -17.92
CA THR A 3 -25.18 -53.64 -16.51
C THR A 3 -24.74 -52.22 -16.22
N GLU A 4 -25.63 -51.40 -15.76
CA GLU A 4 -25.28 -50.17 -15.11
C GLU A 4 -24.43 -50.53 -13.88
N ARG A 5 -23.11 -50.43 -14.06
CA ARG A 5 -22.20 -50.40 -12.93
C ARG A 5 -22.48 -49.08 -12.21
N THR A 6 -23.38 -49.10 -11.25
CA THR A 6 -23.39 -48.11 -10.19
C THR A 6 -22.04 -48.26 -9.46
N ALA A 7 -21.05 -47.53 -9.94
CA ALA A 7 -19.76 -47.42 -9.26
C ALA A 7 -20.04 -46.65 -7.96
N GLY A 8 -20.36 -47.41 -6.89
CA GLY A 8 -20.40 -46.83 -5.54
C GLY A 8 -19.01 -46.32 -5.23
N TYR A 9 -18.90 -45.06 -4.79
CA TYR A 9 -17.67 -44.53 -4.28
C TYR A 9 -17.16 -45.44 -3.16
N THR A 10 -15.92 -45.89 -3.27
CA THR A 10 -15.28 -46.65 -2.21
C THR A 10 -14.97 -45.73 -1.03
N LEU A 11 -14.97 -46.27 0.17
CA LEU A 11 -14.68 -45.51 1.39
C LEU A 11 -13.32 -44.81 1.30
N ILE A 12 -12.36 -45.42 0.64
CA ILE A 12 -11.03 -44.86 0.43
C ILE A 12 -11.05 -43.68 -0.51
N GLU A 13 -11.90 -43.71 -1.54
CA GLU A 13 -12.07 -42.61 -2.50
C GLU A 13 -12.68 -41.39 -1.82
N THR A 14 -13.61 -41.57 -0.92
CA THR A 14 -14.21 -40.51 -0.10
C THR A 14 -13.17 -39.90 0.83
N ILE A 15 -12.32 -40.70 1.47
CA ILE A 15 -11.26 -40.20 2.34
C ILE A 15 -10.24 -39.39 1.54
N VAL A 16 -9.83 -39.86 0.38
CA VAL A 16 -8.89 -39.16 -0.50
C VAL A 16 -9.49 -37.84 -0.99
N ALA A 17 -10.76 -37.83 -1.39
CA ALA A 17 -11.46 -36.62 -1.80
C ALA A 17 -11.54 -35.59 -0.67
N LEU A 18 -11.83 -36.01 0.56
CA LEU A 18 -11.83 -35.13 1.75
C LEU A 18 -10.45 -34.56 2.04
N LEU A 19 -9.41 -35.38 1.95
CA LEU A 19 -8.03 -34.91 2.15
C LEU A 19 -7.63 -33.87 1.11
N LEU A 20 -7.93 -34.10 -0.16
CA LEU A 20 -7.64 -33.15 -1.23
C LEU A 20 -8.43 -31.84 -1.05
N PHE A 21 -9.69 -31.95 -0.65
CA PHE A 21 -10.53 -30.80 -0.38
C PHE A 21 -10.01 -29.95 0.79
N THR A 22 -9.56 -30.60 1.88
CA THR A 22 -9.02 -29.87 3.02
C THR A 22 -7.71 -29.18 2.69
N ILE A 23 -6.80 -29.83 1.96
CA ILE A 23 -5.53 -29.23 1.54
C ILE A 23 -5.81 -28.05 0.59
N GLY A 24 -6.68 -28.25 -0.40
CA GLY A 24 -7.06 -27.20 -1.33
C GLY A 24 -7.75 -26.02 -0.66
N GLY A 25 -8.64 -26.29 0.28
CA GLY A 25 -9.33 -25.27 1.07
C GLY A 25 -8.38 -24.44 1.91
N LEU A 26 -7.43 -25.07 2.61
CA LEU A 26 -6.41 -24.37 3.40
C LEU A 26 -5.50 -23.52 2.51
N ALA A 27 -5.13 -23.98 1.33
CA ALA A 27 -4.34 -23.21 0.38
C ALA A 27 -5.08 -21.95 -0.08
N LEU A 28 -6.37 -22.06 -0.36
CA LEU A 28 -7.22 -20.92 -0.75
C LEU A 28 -7.34 -19.88 0.37
N VAL A 29 -7.55 -20.30 1.60
CA VAL A 29 -7.64 -19.39 2.75
C VAL A 29 -6.32 -18.65 2.95
N SER A 30 -5.18 -19.34 2.85
CA SER A 30 -3.86 -18.74 2.99
C SER A 30 -3.61 -17.66 1.93
N THR A 31 -3.96 -17.93 0.69
CA THR A 31 -3.80 -16.97 -0.43
C THR A 31 -4.70 -15.75 -0.24
N SER A 32 -5.94 -15.96 0.18
CA SER A 32 -6.89 -14.87 0.43
C SER A 32 -6.42 -13.93 1.55
N ALA A 33 -5.84 -14.48 2.61
CA ALA A 33 -5.27 -13.69 3.70
C ALA A 33 -4.08 -12.84 3.25
N LEU A 34 -3.23 -13.38 2.38
CA LEU A 34 -2.08 -12.68 1.81
C LEU A 34 -2.53 -11.52 0.92
N VAL A 35 -3.48 -11.77 0.03
CA VAL A 35 -4.06 -10.72 -0.83
C VAL A 35 -4.70 -9.61 -0.01
N GLY A 36 -5.46 -9.94 1.04
CA GLY A 36 -6.06 -8.95 1.93
C GLY A 36 -5.01 -8.04 2.61
N ARG A 37 -3.89 -8.59 3.03
CA ARG A 37 -2.78 -7.83 3.62
C ARG A 37 -2.12 -6.90 2.60
N GLU A 38 -1.86 -7.39 1.40
CA GLU A 38 -1.29 -6.58 0.32
C GLU A 38 -2.23 -5.43 -0.08
N MET A 39 -3.52 -5.66 -0.17
CA MET A 39 -4.50 -4.61 -0.45
C MET A 39 -4.50 -3.54 0.64
N ASN A 40 -4.39 -3.90 1.91
CA ASN A 40 -4.30 -2.94 3.00
C ASN A 40 -3.02 -2.11 2.93
N THR A 41 -1.87 -2.73 2.66
CA THR A 41 -0.59 -2.03 2.50
C THR A 41 -0.63 -1.05 1.32
N ASN A 42 -1.22 -1.46 0.20
CA ASN A 42 -1.38 -0.59 -0.96
C ASN A 42 -2.32 0.59 -0.68
N ALA A 43 -3.39 0.39 0.09
CA ALA A 43 -4.28 1.47 0.50
C ALA A 43 -3.57 2.50 1.39
N VAL A 44 -2.73 2.07 2.32
CA VAL A 44 -1.94 2.96 3.18
C VAL A 44 -0.91 3.73 2.34
N ARG A 45 -0.23 3.06 1.43
CA ARG A 45 0.73 3.69 0.51
C ARG A 45 0.05 4.74 -0.38
N GLU A 46 -1.14 4.45 -0.89
CA GLU A 46 -1.91 5.41 -1.69
C GLU A 46 -2.29 6.65 -0.87
N ARG A 47 -2.70 6.48 0.38
CA ARG A 47 -2.97 7.61 1.28
C ARG A 47 -1.72 8.45 1.52
N ALA A 48 -0.59 7.83 1.76
CA ALA A 48 0.69 8.51 1.94
C ALA A 48 1.05 9.34 0.69
N ALA A 49 0.91 8.77 -0.50
CA ALA A 49 1.16 9.46 -1.76
C ALA A 49 0.19 10.65 -1.99
N ARG A 50 -1.08 10.49 -1.65
CA ARG A 50 -2.06 11.59 -1.72
C ARG A 50 -1.76 12.70 -0.73
N MET A 51 -1.32 12.38 0.49
CA MET A 51 -0.88 13.39 1.46
C MET A 51 0.30 14.19 0.91
N ALA A 52 1.31 13.51 0.37
CA ALA A 52 2.47 14.16 -0.24
C ALA A 52 2.07 15.06 -1.41
N ALA A 53 1.22 14.58 -2.31
CA ALA A 53 0.74 15.36 -3.45
C ALA A 53 -0.03 16.62 -3.01
N SER A 54 -0.94 16.47 -2.04
CA SER A 54 -1.70 17.59 -1.47
C SER A 54 -0.79 18.62 -0.80
N ARG A 55 0.25 18.15 -0.10
CA ARG A 55 1.25 19.02 0.53
C ARG A 55 2.02 19.83 -0.49
N LEU A 56 2.49 19.18 -1.54
CA LEU A 56 3.21 19.85 -2.63
C LEU A 56 2.35 20.91 -3.32
N GLU A 57 1.06 20.63 -3.50
CA GLU A 57 0.11 21.59 -4.05
C GLU A 57 -0.06 22.82 -3.16
N VAL A 58 -0.24 22.62 -1.86
CA VAL A 58 -0.36 23.71 -0.88
C VAL A 58 0.93 24.54 -0.80
N LEU A 59 2.08 23.88 -0.78
CA LEU A 59 3.38 24.57 -0.78
C LEU A 59 3.61 25.33 -2.08
N GLY A 60 3.19 24.79 -3.21
CA GLY A 60 3.25 25.47 -4.51
C GLY A 60 2.37 26.71 -4.58
N ALA A 61 1.18 26.67 -3.98
CA ALA A 61 0.26 27.80 -3.92
C ALA A 61 0.72 28.90 -2.94
N GLY A 62 1.39 28.50 -1.85
CA GLY A 62 1.83 29.39 -0.77
C GLY A 62 3.30 29.80 -0.82
N CYS A 63 3.92 29.88 -1.98
CA CYS A 63 5.36 29.96 -2.21
C CYS A 63 6.19 30.87 -1.28
N ARG A 64 5.67 32.01 -0.87
CA ARG A 64 6.37 32.95 0.05
C ARG A 64 6.36 32.52 1.50
N SER A 65 5.38 31.70 1.89
CA SER A 65 5.21 31.19 3.25
C SER A 65 5.55 29.70 3.38
N ALA A 66 6.13 29.10 2.34
CA ALA A 66 6.54 27.70 2.36
C ALA A 66 7.62 27.48 3.44
N ALA A 67 7.29 26.67 4.42
CA ALA A 67 8.17 26.34 5.55
C ALA A 67 8.23 24.83 5.74
N SER A 68 9.38 24.35 6.19
CA SER A 68 9.56 22.96 6.59
C SER A 68 8.65 22.61 7.78
N GLY A 69 8.22 21.37 7.87
CA GLY A 69 7.37 20.94 8.97
C GLY A 69 7.22 19.43 9.01
N HIS A 70 6.37 18.99 9.92
CA HIS A 70 6.01 17.59 10.06
C HIS A 70 4.54 17.46 10.43
N GLU A 71 3.95 16.33 10.08
CA GLU A 71 2.55 16.00 10.41
C GLU A 71 2.41 14.50 10.59
N THR A 72 1.54 14.10 11.51
CA THR A 72 1.17 12.70 11.71
C THR A 72 -0.32 12.55 11.53
N PHE A 73 -0.72 11.68 10.63
CA PHE A 73 -2.12 11.38 10.36
C PHE A 73 -2.34 9.87 10.18
N GLN A 74 -3.18 9.27 11.01
CA GLN A 74 -3.53 7.84 10.94
C GLN A 74 -2.32 6.90 10.82
N GLN A 75 -1.33 7.05 11.68
CA GLN A 75 -0.07 6.29 11.68
C GLN A 75 0.85 6.55 10.47
N ILE A 76 0.56 7.56 9.68
CA ILE A 76 1.44 8.03 8.62
C ILE A 76 2.15 9.28 9.14
N GLU A 77 3.47 9.21 9.19
CA GLU A 77 4.31 10.35 9.58
C GLU A 77 4.86 10.99 8.30
N SER A 78 4.69 12.27 8.17
CA SER A 78 5.19 13.06 7.05
C SER A 78 6.07 14.18 7.57
N GLU A 79 7.28 14.27 7.04
CA GLU A 79 8.23 15.33 7.29
C GLU A 79 8.65 15.94 5.96
N TRP A 80 8.55 17.24 5.83
CA TRP A 80 8.97 17.94 4.63
C TRP A 80 9.96 19.04 4.93
N SER A 81 10.94 19.16 4.07
CA SER A 81 11.93 20.21 4.08
C SER A 81 11.84 21.07 2.83
N VAL A 82 11.90 22.38 3.02
CA VAL A 82 11.87 23.36 1.95
C VAL A 82 13.22 24.03 1.87
N ALA A 83 13.81 24.03 0.68
CA ALA A 83 15.07 24.72 0.41
C ALA A 83 14.91 25.62 -0.81
N PHE A 84 15.31 26.88 -0.68
CA PHE A 84 15.32 27.81 -1.81
C PHE A 84 16.57 27.55 -2.65
N LEU A 85 16.35 27.19 -3.93
CA LEU A 85 17.46 26.95 -4.87
C LEU A 85 17.97 28.27 -5.47
N ASP A 86 17.05 29.15 -5.79
CA ASP A 86 17.33 30.50 -6.30
C ASP A 86 16.13 31.42 -6.06
N SER A 87 16.12 32.60 -6.65
CA SER A 87 15.03 33.59 -6.49
C SER A 87 13.70 33.19 -7.16
N VAL A 88 13.70 32.12 -7.96
CA VAL A 88 12.55 31.68 -8.74
C VAL A 88 12.17 30.21 -8.54
N ARG A 89 12.95 29.47 -7.80
CA ARG A 89 12.72 28.03 -7.57
C ARG A 89 12.97 27.62 -6.13
N LEU A 90 12.09 26.77 -5.63
CA LEU A 90 12.28 26.07 -4.35
C LEU A 90 12.27 24.56 -4.55
N SER A 91 13.02 23.86 -3.74
CA SER A 91 13.02 22.40 -3.68
C SER A 91 12.29 21.96 -2.43
N VAL A 92 11.37 21.03 -2.60
CA VAL A 92 10.68 20.37 -1.49
C VAL A 92 11.04 18.90 -1.51
N VAL A 93 11.45 18.41 -0.36
CA VAL A 93 11.69 16.99 -0.12
C VAL A 93 10.73 16.57 1.00
N GLU A 94 9.83 15.67 0.70
CA GLU A 94 8.90 15.10 1.66
C GLU A 94 9.21 13.63 1.89
N THR A 95 9.41 13.26 3.13
CA THR A 95 9.64 11.89 3.57
C THR A 95 8.41 11.42 4.31
N VAL A 96 7.81 10.35 3.84
CA VAL A 96 6.61 9.77 4.42
C VAL A 96 6.91 8.38 4.94
N VAL A 97 6.64 8.16 6.22
CA VAL A 97 6.81 6.87 6.91
C VAL A 97 5.43 6.30 7.22
N TYR A 98 5.20 5.07 6.86
CA TYR A 98 3.93 4.39 7.07
C TYR A 98 4.11 2.93 7.42
N PRO A 99 3.14 2.31 8.14
CA PRO A 99 3.21 0.90 8.49
C PRO A 99 3.06 0.00 7.26
N ALA A 100 3.86 -1.06 7.22
CA ALA A 100 3.82 -2.09 6.20
C ALA A 100 3.85 -3.48 6.84
N LEU A 101 3.71 -4.54 6.06
CA LEU A 101 3.69 -5.91 6.55
C LEU A 101 4.99 -6.35 7.24
N ASP A 102 6.10 -5.82 6.79
CA ASP A 102 7.46 -6.12 7.23
C ASP A 102 8.02 -5.06 8.20
N GLY A 103 7.15 -4.19 8.74
CA GLY A 103 7.54 -3.12 9.65
C GLY A 103 7.08 -1.75 9.16
N GLN A 104 7.99 -0.82 9.02
CA GLN A 104 7.73 0.51 8.48
C GLN A 104 8.40 0.68 7.12
N ARG A 105 7.71 1.36 6.22
CA ARG A 105 8.25 1.81 4.94
C ARG A 105 8.39 3.31 4.90
N THR A 106 9.41 3.75 4.19
CA THR A 106 9.71 5.15 3.98
C THR A 106 9.75 5.43 2.50
N ASP A 107 8.88 6.33 2.03
CA ASP A 107 8.89 6.84 0.67
C ASP A 107 9.33 8.30 0.69
N GLN A 108 10.10 8.71 -0.29
CA GLN A 108 10.59 10.07 -0.42
C GLN A 108 10.11 10.69 -1.74
N PHE A 109 9.48 11.83 -1.63
CA PHE A 109 8.98 12.61 -2.76
C PHE A 109 9.80 13.88 -2.89
N ARG A 110 10.25 14.19 -4.10
CA ARG A 110 10.99 15.41 -4.41
C ARG A 110 10.28 16.19 -5.49
N ALA A 111 10.15 17.48 -5.29
CA ALA A 111 9.62 18.38 -6.29
C ALA A 111 10.41 19.68 -6.32
N THR A 112 10.57 20.22 -7.50
CA THR A 112 11.03 21.60 -7.69
C THR A 112 9.86 22.43 -8.11
N LEU A 113 9.51 23.41 -7.29
CA LEU A 113 8.35 24.26 -7.52
C LEU A 113 8.83 25.64 -7.98
N PRO A 114 8.13 26.27 -8.92
CA PRO A 114 8.41 27.63 -9.28
C PRO A 114 8.06 28.56 -8.11
N TYR A 115 8.92 29.50 -7.88
CA TYR A 115 8.72 30.55 -6.90
C TYR A 115 8.40 31.83 -7.66
N PRO A 116 7.16 32.31 -7.65
CA PRO A 116 6.83 33.56 -8.33
C PRO A 116 7.53 34.74 -7.64
N PRO A 117 8.07 35.66 -8.39
CA PRO A 117 8.70 36.85 -7.88
C PRO A 117 7.78 37.74 -7.04
#